data_cbf1f71aafb9673edfd9b0f52994d162
#
_entry.id   cbf1f71aafb9673edfd9b0f52994d162
#
_cell.length_a   1.000
_cell.length_b   1.000
_cell.length_c   1.000
_cell.angle_alpha   90.00
_cell.angle_beta   90.00
_cell.angle_gamma   90.00
#
_symmetry.space_group_name_H-M   'P 1'
#
loop_
_entity.id
_entity.type
_entity.pdbx_description
1 polymer ?
#
loop_
_entity_poly.entity_id
_entity_poly.type
_entity_poly.pdbx_seq_one_letter_code
_entity_poly.pdbx_strand_id
1 'polypeptide(L)'
;PSLPGTYGIDSLTYGWGKAKPRPEFGPEVDLLTEAVDGSSFLDGWEKFSGRMRSHYWKMGPDSLALNGKVWYPLGGGPFPLVLMVHGNHLDRDFSDPGYAYLGRHFASHGIIAVTVDENFLNGAWSDIGKGLQTENDCRGWLLLKHLELWREWNQSDSSLFSHRVDMDRIVLIGHEQQVGV
;
A
#
# COMPACT_ATOMS: atom_id res chain seq x y z
N PRO A 1 20.86 12.65 11.56
CA PRO A 1 20.27 11.33 11.34
C PRO A 1 20.22 10.58 12.67
N SER A 2 19.03 10.10 13.04
CA SER A 2 18.87 9.26 14.23
C SER A 2 19.64 7.93 14.03
N LEU A 3 20.24 7.43 15.10
CA LEU A 3 20.93 6.15 15.08
C LEU A 3 19.93 5.01 14.78
N PRO A 4 20.36 3.91 14.14
CA PRO A 4 19.53 2.71 14.02
C PRO A 4 19.12 2.20 15.41
N GLY A 5 17.93 1.60 15.48
CA GLY A 5 17.49 0.87 16.67
C GLY A 5 18.22 -0.45 16.86
N THR A 6 17.86 -1.18 17.90
CA THR A 6 18.55 -2.41 18.33
C THR A 6 17.95 -3.70 17.78
N TYR A 7 16.78 -3.65 17.14
CA TYR A 7 16.16 -4.83 16.56
C TYR A 7 16.85 -5.24 15.25
N GLY A 8 17.08 -6.54 15.10
CA GLY A 8 17.25 -7.12 13.76
C GLY A 8 15.97 -6.91 12.93
N ILE A 9 16.11 -6.72 11.64
CA ILE A 9 14.99 -6.44 10.76
C ILE A 9 14.94 -7.40 9.58
N ASP A 10 13.73 -7.62 9.07
CA ASP A 10 13.50 -8.29 7.80
C ASP A 10 12.45 -7.52 6.99
N SER A 11 12.25 -7.91 5.74
CA SER A 11 11.27 -7.25 4.87
C SER A 11 10.66 -8.23 3.89
N LEU A 12 9.42 -7.96 3.51
CA LEU A 12 8.69 -8.73 2.50
C LEU A 12 7.74 -7.82 1.72
N THR A 13 7.20 -8.33 0.64
CA THR A 13 6.10 -7.73 -0.11
C THR A 13 4.82 -8.53 0.06
N TYR A 14 3.70 -7.82 0.07
CA TYR A 14 2.39 -8.45 -0.09
C TYR A 14 1.62 -7.79 -1.22
N GLY A 15 0.77 -8.53 -1.90
CA GLY A 15 0.03 -7.99 -3.02
C GLY A 15 -0.81 -9.00 -3.76
N TRP A 16 -1.54 -8.50 -4.74
CA TRP A 16 -2.49 -9.28 -5.52
C TRP A 16 -1.87 -10.37 -6.41
N GLY A 17 -0.55 -10.33 -6.65
CA GLY A 17 0.14 -11.31 -7.49
C GLY A 17 -0.02 -11.12 -9.00
N LYS A 18 -0.76 -10.09 -9.45
CA LYS A 18 -1.06 -9.82 -10.87
C LYS A 18 -0.61 -8.45 -11.34
N ALA A 19 0.07 -7.67 -10.51
CA ALA A 19 0.55 -6.33 -10.85
C ALA A 19 1.64 -6.42 -11.92
N LYS A 20 1.27 -6.29 -13.19
CA LYS A 20 2.19 -6.39 -14.32
C LYS A 20 3.30 -5.33 -14.31
N PRO A 21 3.00 -4.03 -14.03
CA PRO A 21 4.04 -3.00 -14.01
C PRO A 21 4.94 -3.04 -12.77
N ARG A 22 4.59 -3.83 -11.75
CA ARG A 22 5.26 -3.94 -10.48
C ARG A 22 5.51 -5.43 -10.14
N PRO A 23 6.63 -6.04 -10.63
CA PRO A 23 6.91 -7.47 -10.43
C PRO A 23 6.90 -7.89 -8.96
N GLU A 24 7.35 -7.00 -8.06
CA GLU A 24 7.37 -7.22 -6.61
C GLU A 24 5.98 -7.37 -5.97
N PHE A 25 4.92 -6.91 -6.64
CA PHE A 25 3.51 -7.13 -6.28
C PHE A 25 2.78 -8.03 -7.28
N GLY A 26 3.52 -8.54 -8.26
CA GLY A 26 3.12 -9.50 -9.26
C GLY A 26 3.72 -10.88 -8.99
N PRO A 27 4.46 -11.46 -9.95
CA PRO A 27 4.98 -12.83 -9.82
C PRO A 27 6.05 -13.00 -8.72
N GLU A 28 6.66 -11.91 -8.24
CA GLU A 28 7.72 -11.93 -7.22
C GLU A 28 7.18 -11.61 -5.81
N VAL A 29 5.87 -11.53 -5.63
CA VAL A 29 5.26 -11.20 -4.33
C VAL A 29 5.47 -12.32 -3.31
N ASP A 30 5.84 -11.93 -2.08
CA ASP A 30 6.09 -12.88 -1.00
C ASP A 30 4.78 -13.41 -0.39
N LEU A 31 3.76 -12.55 -0.20
CA LEU A 31 2.46 -12.91 0.35
C LEU A 31 1.33 -12.45 -0.59
N LEU A 32 0.48 -13.39 -0.98
CA LEU A 32 -0.70 -13.08 -1.79
C LEU A 32 -1.81 -12.46 -0.95
N THR A 33 -2.50 -11.48 -1.52
CA THR A 33 -3.70 -10.84 -0.95
C THR A 33 -4.88 -10.97 -1.92
N GLU A 34 -6.09 -10.91 -1.38
CA GLU A 34 -7.29 -10.77 -2.20
C GLU A 34 -7.46 -9.32 -2.67
N ALA A 35 -8.06 -9.16 -3.85
CA ALA A 35 -8.47 -7.86 -4.34
C ALA A 35 -9.74 -7.39 -3.62
N VAL A 36 -9.95 -6.07 -3.56
CA VAL A 36 -11.10 -5.46 -2.91
C VAL A 36 -11.94 -4.64 -3.91
N ASP A 37 -13.24 -4.66 -3.75
CA ASP A 37 -14.17 -3.89 -4.59
C ASP A 37 -14.30 -2.45 -4.07
N GLY A 38 -13.62 -1.52 -4.76
CA GLY A 38 -13.65 -0.08 -4.49
C GLY A 38 -14.57 0.70 -5.43
N SER A 39 -15.42 0.04 -6.22
CA SER A 39 -16.24 0.69 -7.25
C SER A 39 -17.19 1.76 -6.71
N SER A 40 -17.62 1.65 -5.44
CA SER A 40 -18.44 2.68 -4.78
C SER A 40 -17.68 3.94 -4.37
N PHE A 41 -16.35 3.94 -4.46
CA PHE A 41 -15.49 5.07 -4.06
C PHE A 41 -14.78 5.73 -5.25
N LEU A 42 -14.97 5.21 -6.48
CA LEU A 42 -14.27 5.70 -7.67
C LEU A 42 -15.23 6.05 -8.79
N ASP A 43 -15.32 7.33 -9.11
CA ASP A 43 -16.01 7.84 -10.29
C ASP A 43 -15.00 8.06 -11.45
N GLY A 44 -15.50 7.91 -12.67
CA GLY A 44 -14.74 8.21 -13.89
C GLY A 44 -13.91 7.05 -14.43
N TRP A 45 -13.88 5.89 -13.76
CA TRP A 45 -13.15 4.71 -14.26
C TRP A 45 -13.79 4.08 -15.52
N GLU A 46 -15.08 4.28 -15.74
CA GLU A 46 -15.80 3.83 -16.94
C GLU A 46 -15.36 4.55 -18.23
N LYS A 47 -14.68 5.69 -18.11
CA LYS A 47 -14.21 6.52 -19.23
C LYS A 47 -12.97 5.93 -19.91
N PHE A 48 -12.51 6.63 -20.96
CA PHE A 48 -11.33 6.20 -21.72
C PHE A 48 -10.08 6.05 -20.84
N SER A 49 -9.82 7.01 -19.96
CA SER A 49 -8.68 6.97 -19.04
C SER A 49 -8.72 5.75 -18.11
N GLY A 50 -9.89 5.42 -17.57
CA GLY A 50 -10.06 4.24 -16.72
C GLY A 50 -9.83 2.93 -17.47
N ARG A 51 -10.28 2.83 -18.73
CA ARG A 51 -9.97 1.66 -19.57
C ARG A 51 -8.47 1.50 -19.82
N MET A 52 -7.76 2.62 -20.03
CA MET A 52 -6.30 2.62 -20.19
C MET A 52 -5.60 2.20 -18.89
N ARG A 53 -6.08 2.66 -17.71
CA ARG A 53 -5.63 2.20 -16.40
C ARG A 53 -5.83 0.70 -16.23
N SER A 54 -7.04 0.20 -16.50
CA SER A 54 -7.33 -1.23 -16.41
C SER A 54 -6.43 -2.06 -17.32
N HIS A 55 -6.12 -1.56 -18.52
CA HIS A 55 -5.21 -2.25 -19.42
C HIS A 55 -3.77 -2.30 -18.88
N TYR A 56 -3.30 -1.19 -18.29
CA TYR A 56 -1.94 -1.08 -17.77
C TYR A 56 -1.78 -1.84 -16.44
N TRP A 57 -2.66 -1.57 -15.48
CA TRP A 57 -2.59 -2.14 -14.12
C TRP A 57 -3.17 -3.54 -14.00
N LYS A 58 -3.93 -4.00 -15.01
CA LYS A 58 -4.65 -5.29 -15.03
C LYS A 58 -5.71 -5.43 -13.96
N MET A 59 -6.24 -4.32 -13.46
CA MET A 59 -7.29 -4.25 -12.45
C MET A 59 -8.39 -3.27 -12.86
N GLY A 60 -9.57 -3.41 -12.27
CA GLY A 60 -10.69 -2.48 -12.36
C GLY A 60 -11.05 -1.93 -10.99
N PRO A 61 -12.04 -1.03 -10.90
CA PRO A 61 -12.50 -0.50 -9.62
C PRO A 61 -13.13 -1.58 -8.72
N ASP A 62 -13.64 -2.64 -9.31
CA ASP A 62 -14.21 -3.84 -8.66
C ASP A 62 -13.15 -4.83 -8.15
N SER A 63 -11.88 -4.57 -8.43
CA SER A 63 -10.79 -5.51 -8.12
C SER A 63 -9.48 -4.78 -7.85
N LEU A 64 -9.51 -3.82 -6.91
CA LEU A 64 -8.33 -3.05 -6.51
C LEU A 64 -7.37 -3.90 -5.67
N ALA A 65 -6.08 -3.77 -5.96
CA ALA A 65 -5.05 -4.51 -5.26
C ALA A 65 -4.75 -3.91 -3.88
N LEU A 66 -4.48 -4.77 -2.89
CA LEU A 66 -3.85 -4.39 -1.63
C LEU A 66 -2.37 -4.75 -1.71
N ASN A 67 -1.56 -3.82 -2.18
CA ASN A 67 -0.11 -4.00 -2.35
C ASN A 67 0.66 -3.22 -1.30
N GLY A 68 1.70 -3.81 -0.73
CA GLY A 68 2.57 -3.10 0.21
C GLY A 68 3.93 -3.76 0.39
N LYS A 69 4.92 -2.94 0.72
CA LYS A 69 6.25 -3.36 1.18
C LYS A 69 6.33 -3.19 2.68
N VAL A 70 6.74 -4.25 3.37
CA VAL A 70 6.83 -4.30 4.83
C VAL A 70 8.28 -4.39 5.26
N TRP A 71 8.64 -3.64 6.29
CA TRP A 71 9.84 -3.84 7.12
C TRP A 71 9.37 -4.12 8.54
N TYR A 72 9.88 -5.16 9.15
CA TYR A 72 9.43 -5.58 10.47
C TYR A 72 10.58 -6.01 11.37
N PRO A 73 10.43 -5.79 12.71
CA PRO A 73 11.42 -6.23 13.68
C PRO A 73 11.42 -7.76 13.78
N LEU A 74 12.60 -8.34 13.94
CA LEU A 74 12.74 -9.74 14.36
C LEU A 74 12.43 -9.85 15.86
N GLY A 75 11.59 -10.83 16.24
CA GLY A 75 11.18 -11.05 17.64
C GLY A 75 9.69 -11.30 17.78
N GLY A 76 9.23 -11.46 19.03
CA GLY A 76 7.86 -11.91 19.32
C GLY A 76 6.78 -10.84 19.20
N GLY A 77 7.10 -9.57 19.43
CA GLY A 77 6.08 -8.49 19.47
C GLY A 77 5.26 -8.50 20.79
N PRO A 78 4.04 -7.91 20.83
CA PRO A 78 3.42 -7.20 19.71
C PRO A 78 4.08 -5.85 19.44
N PHE A 79 4.18 -5.48 18.15
CA PHE A 79 4.80 -4.25 17.69
C PHE A 79 3.77 -3.27 17.14
N PRO A 80 3.91 -1.95 17.37
CA PRO A 80 3.11 -0.93 16.70
C PRO A 80 3.19 -1.06 15.18
N LEU A 81 2.13 -0.61 14.49
CA LEU A 81 2.03 -0.62 13.03
C LEU A 81 2.01 0.81 12.48
N VAL A 82 2.82 1.09 11.48
CA VAL A 82 2.75 2.33 10.71
C VAL A 82 2.49 2.00 9.23
N LEU A 83 1.43 2.60 8.66
CA LEU A 83 1.17 2.59 7.23
C LEU A 83 1.58 3.95 6.63
N MET A 84 2.36 3.91 5.57
CA MET A 84 2.84 5.10 4.84
C MET A 84 2.30 5.05 3.42
N VAL A 85 1.61 6.12 3.01
CA VAL A 85 1.10 6.28 1.65
C VAL A 85 1.79 7.45 0.96
N HIS A 86 2.16 7.24 -0.29
CA HIS A 86 2.81 8.24 -1.14
C HIS A 86 1.82 9.31 -1.61
N GLY A 87 2.35 10.46 -2.06
CA GLY A 87 1.58 11.55 -2.65
C GLY A 87 1.07 11.25 -4.06
N ASN A 88 0.26 12.17 -4.59
CA ASN A 88 -0.23 12.09 -5.97
C ASN A 88 0.80 12.68 -6.94
N HIS A 89 1.19 11.90 -7.95
CA HIS A 89 2.07 12.24 -9.05
C HIS A 89 1.66 11.40 -10.27
N LEU A 90 2.52 11.21 -11.26
CA LEU A 90 2.19 10.31 -12.36
C LEU A 90 2.11 8.85 -11.90
N ASP A 91 1.10 8.14 -12.38
CA ASP A 91 0.82 6.74 -12.00
C ASP A 91 1.96 5.74 -12.27
N ARG A 92 2.92 6.13 -13.11
CA ARG A 92 4.11 5.33 -13.48
C ARG A 92 5.39 5.78 -12.79
N ASP A 93 5.31 6.77 -11.94
CA ASP A 93 6.44 7.31 -11.19
C ASP A 93 6.37 6.79 -9.74
N PHE A 94 6.89 5.58 -9.54
CA PHE A 94 6.74 4.85 -8.28
C PHE A 94 7.58 5.47 -7.17
N SER A 95 6.95 6.17 -6.24
CA SER A 95 7.64 6.89 -5.15
C SER A 95 7.64 6.15 -3.82
N ASP A 96 6.81 5.12 -3.65
CA ASP A 96 6.78 4.28 -2.45
C ASP A 96 8.14 3.64 -2.09
N PRO A 97 9.02 3.24 -3.05
CA PRO A 97 10.37 2.77 -2.71
C PRO A 97 11.22 3.81 -1.99
N GLY A 98 10.96 5.09 -2.18
CA GLY A 98 11.66 6.19 -1.49
C GLY A 98 11.50 6.16 0.03
N TYR A 99 10.48 5.51 0.55
CA TYR A 99 10.25 5.36 2.00
C TYR A 99 11.04 4.21 2.65
N ALA A 100 11.84 3.47 1.89
CA ALA A 100 12.58 2.31 2.40
C ALA A 100 13.50 2.66 3.58
N TYR A 101 14.07 3.87 3.61
CA TYR A 101 14.90 4.32 4.72
C TYR A 101 14.09 4.48 6.02
N LEU A 102 12.87 5.02 5.94
CA LEU A 102 11.94 5.13 7.08
C LEU A 102 11.48 3.74 7.53
N GLY A 103 11.12 2.87 6.59
CA GLY A 103 10.73 1.50 6.89
C GLY A 103 11.78 0.76 7.70
N ARG A 104 13.04 0.79 7.26
CA ARG A 104 14.17 0.19 8.00
C ARG A 104 14.38 0.87 9.34
N HIS A 105 14.27 2.19 9.40
CA HIS A 105 14.45 2.94 10.64
C HIS A 105 13.40 2.54 11.67
N PHE A 106 12.12 2.58 11.32
CA PHE A 106 11.03 2.18 12.20
C PHE A 106 11.16 0.72 12.66
N ALA A 107 11.45 -0.20 11.73
CA ALA A 107 11.59 -1.61 12.08
C ALA A 107 12.75 -1.84 13.06
N SER A 108 13.89 -1.15 12.91
CA SER A 108 14.99 -1.23 13.84
C SER A 108 14.65 -0.72 15.24
N HIS A 109 13.60 0.10 15.39
CA HIS A 109 13.10 0.62 16.66
C HIS A 109 11.88 -0.17 17.20
N GLY A 110 11.58 -1.33 16.63
CA GLY A 110 10.50 -2.18 17.12
C GLY A 110 9.10 -1.77 16.61
N ILE A 111 9.00 -1.24 15.40
CA ILE A 111 7.75 -0.82 14.78
C ILE A 111 7.62 -1.52 13.42
N ILE A 112 6.50 -2.18 13.13
CA ILE A 112 6.19 -2.69 11.79
C ILE A 112 5.85 -1.50 10.90
N ALA A 113 6.59 -1.35 9.79
CA ALA A 113 6.42 -0.25 8.85
C ALA A 113 6.04 -0.77 7.47
N VAL A 114 5.02 -0.18 6.89
CA VAL A 114 4.47 -0.56 5.58
C VAL A 114 4.42 0.64 4.67
N THR A 115 4.94 0.52 3.46
CA THR A 115 4.59 1.44 2.37
C THR A 115 3.50 0.82 1.52
N VAL A 116 2.39 1.54 1.38
CA VAL A 116 1.23 1.11 0.59
C VAL A 116 1.38 1.62 -0.84
N ASP A 117 1.14 0.75 -1.81
CA ASP A 117 1.14 1.10 -3.24
C ASP A 117 -0.28 1.45 -3.70
N GLU A 118 -0.53 2.74 -3.87
CA GLU A 118 -1.76 3.29 -4.46
C GLU A 118 -1.47 4.05 -5.77
N ASN A 119 -0.35 3.74 -6.45
CA ASN A 119 0.04 4.42 -7.69
C ASN A 119 -1.02 4.31 -8.79
N PHE A 120 -1.82 3.24 -8.80
CA PHE A 120 -2.93 3.07 -9.74
C PHE A 120 -4.06 4.12 -9.59
N LEU A 121 -4.09 4.86 -8.48
CA LEU A 121 -5.00 6.00 -8.26
C LEU A 121 -4.36 7.36 -8.60
N ASN A 122 -3.07 7.40 -8.89
CA ASN A 122 -2.37 8.63 -9.27
C ASN A 122 -2.81 9.12 -10.66
N GLY A 123 -2.50 10.38 -10.96
CA GLY A 123 -2.76 10.99 -12.25
C GLY A 123 -2.11 10.22 -13.40
N ALA A 124 -2.86 9.89 -14.45
CA ALA A 124 -2.34 9.22 -15.62
C ALA A 124 -2.25 10.19 -16.81
N TRP A 125 -1.29 9.97 -17.70
CA TRP A 125 -1.18 10.74 -18.95
C TRP A 125 -2.45 10.65 -19.82
N SER A 126 -3.27 9.63 -19.63
CA SER A 126 -4.55 9.41 -20.30
C SER A 126 -5.70 10.21 -19.71
N ASP A 127 -5.50 10.95 -18.61
CA ASP A 127 -6.53 11.75 -17.92
C ASP A 127 -6.80 13.08 -18.65
N ILE A 128 -7.03 12.99 -19.97
CA ILE A 128 -7.34 14.14 -20.81
C ILE A 128 -8.73 14.67 -20.47
N GLY A 129 -8.78 15.84 -19.87
CA GLY A 129 -10.01 16.57 -19.53
C GLY A 129 -10.51 16.32 -18.10
N LYS A 130 -10.78 15.11 -17.69
CA LYS A 130 -11.13 14.72 -16.30
C LYS A 130 -10.62 13.32 -16.03
N GLY A 131 -9.68 13.21 -15.10
CA GLY A 131 -9.19 11.94 -14.56
C GLY A 131 -10.20 11.22 -13.67
N LEU A 132 -9.70 10.36 -12.79
CA LEU A 132 -10.48 9.79 -11.71
C LEU A 132 -11.04 10.91 -10.83
N GLN A 133 -12.21 10.67 -10.28
CA GLN A 133 -12.83 11.55 -9.28
C GLN A 133 -13.01 10.73 -8.01
N THR A 134 -13.04 11.42 -6.87
CA THR A 134 -13.17 10.77 -5.55
C THR A 134 -12.03 9.81 -5.19
N GLU A 135 -10.88 9.90 -5.91
CA GLU A 135 -9.72 9.05 -5.64
C GLU A 135 -9.20 9.19 -4.19
N ASN A 136 -9.38 10.36 -3.57
CA ASN A 136 -8.99 10.58 -2.17
C ASN A 136 -9.83 9.76 -1.20
N ASP A 137 -11.13 9.65 -1.46
CA ASP A 137 -12.02 8.82 -0.65
C ASP A 137 -11.64 7.34 -0.79
N CYS A 138 -11.33 6.93 -2.03
CA CYS A 138 -10.84 5.58 -2.29
C CYS A 138 -9.51 5.28 -1.59
N ARG A 139 -8.55 6.23 -1.59
CA ARG A 139 -7.28 6.08 -0.87
C ARG A 139 -7.48 5.88 0.62
N GLY A 140 -8.31 6.71 1.25
CA GLY A 140 -8.65 6.56 2.67
C GLY A 140 -9.32 5.22 2.96
N TRP A 141 -10.24 4.79 2.10
CA TRP A 141 -10.91 3.50 2.22
C TRP A 141 -9.92 2.31 2.04
N LEU A 142 -8.99 2.39 1.07
CA LEU A 142 -7.96 1.35 0.89
C LEU A 142 -7.07 1.22 2.12
N LEU A 143 -6.68 2.32 2.76
CA LEU A 143 -5.93 2.26 4.03
C LEU A 143 -6.70 1.50 5.10
N LEU A 144 -8.03 1.67 5.20
CA LEU A 144 -8.86 0.87 6.11
C LEU A 144 -8.84 -0.62 5.73
N LYS A 145 -8.86 -0.95 4.44
CA LYS A 145 -8.73 -2.34 3.96
C LYS A 145 -7.37 -2.95 4.29
N HIS A 146 -6.30 -2.18 4.19
CA HIS A 146 -4.99 -2.62 4.68
C HIS A 146 -5.03 -2.90 6.20
N LEU A 147 -5.68 -2.06 7.01
CA LEU A 147 -5.81 -2.30 8.46
C LEU A 147 -6.65 -3.56 8.76
N GLU A 148 -7.72 -3.81 7.99
CA GLU A 148 -8.51 -5.04 8.10
C GLU A 148 -7.62 -6.27 7.82
N LEU A 149 -6.86 -6.26 6.72
CA LEU A 149 -5.91 -7.32 6.36
C LEU A 149 -4.87 -7.57 7.47
N TRP A 150 -4.29 -6.50 8.04
CA TRP A 150 -3.33 -6.61 9.14
C TRP A 150 -3.95 -7.19 10.41
N ARG A 151 -5.22 -6.86 10.70
CA ARG A 151 -5.97 -7.45 11.82
C ARG A 151 -6.20 -8.94 11.59
N GLU A 152 -6.61 -9.34 10.39
CA GLU A 152 -6.79 -10.74 10.02
C GLU A 152 -5.49 -11.53 10.18
N TRP A 153 -4.38 -11.01 9.66
CA TRP A 153 -3.07 -11.65 9.84
C TRP A 153 -2.65 -11.77 11.29
N ASN A 154 -2.92 -10.75 12.11
CA ASN A 154 -2.61 -10.78 13.53
C ASN A 154 -3.44 -11.83 14.31
N GLN A 155 -4.66 -12.14 13.83
CA GLN A 155 -5.57 -13.11 14.46
C GLN A 155 -5.39 -14.54 13.90
N SER A 156 -4.74 -14.71 12.76
CA SER A 156 -4.59 -16.00 12.11
C SER A 156 -3.33 -16.72 12.59
N ASP A 157 -3.48 -17.89 13.19
CA ASP A 157 -2.36 -18.72 13.68
C ASP A 157 -1.39 -19.16 12.57
N SER A 158 -1.85 -19.19 11.33
CA SER A 158 -1.00 -19.54 10.16
C SER A 158 -0.22 -18.36 9.58
N SER A 159 -0.48 -17.14 10.05
CA SER A 159 0.18 -15.93 9.55
C SER A 159 1.57 -15.75 10.16
N LEU A 160 2.50 -15.22 9.37
CA LEU A 160 3.80 -14.72 9.85
C LEU A 160 3.65 -13.65 10.95
N PHE A 161 2.55 -12.89 10.90
CA PHE A 161 2.26 -11.79 11.83
C PHE A 161 1.29 -12.18 12.96
N SER A 162 1.02 -13.48 13.15
CA SER A 162 0.16 -13.99 14.22
C SER A 162 0.60 -13.45 15.59
N HIS A 163 -0.32 -12.73 16.27
CA HIS A 163 -0.11 -12.10 17.58
C HIS A 163 1.09 -11.15 17.69
N ARG A 164 1.60 -10.65 16.54
CA ARG A 164 2.79 -9.80 16.49
C ARG A 164 2.50 -8.32 16.30
N VAL A 165 1.24 -7.95 16.02
CA VAL A 165 0.83 -6.57 15.72
C VAL A 165 0.03 -6.01 16.89
N ASP A 166 0.47 -4.87 17.42
CA ASP A 166 -0.30 -4.10 18.41
C ASP A 166 -1.32 -3.21 17.67
N MET A 167 -2.54 -3.73 17.55
CA MET A 167 -3.63 -3.04 16.86
C MET A 167 -4.19 -1.83 17.60
N ASP A 168 -3.75 -1.59 18.85
CA ASP A 168 -4.10 -0.38 19.61
C ASP A 168 -3.08 0.75 19.39
N ARG A 169 -1.95 0.48 18.72
CA ARG A 169 -0.90 1.45 18.39
C ARG A 169 -0.65 1.49 16.89
N ILE A 170 -1.51 2.25 16.18
CA ILE A 170 -1.47 2.41 14.73
C ILE A 170 -1.16 3.86 14.39
N VAL A 171 -0.29 4.07 13.40
CA VAL A 171 0.03 5.38 12.82
C VAL A 171 -0.19 5.33 11.32
N LEU A 172 -0.85 6.36 10.78
CA LEU A 172 -0.98 6.58 9.34
C LEU A 172 -0.14 7.82 8.96
N ILE A 173 0.71 7.66 7.95
CA ILE A 173 1.53 8.75 7.39
C ILE A 173 1.15 8.91 5.92
N GLY A 174 0.63 10.10 5.56
CA GLY A 174 0.37 10.49 4.18
C GLY A 174 1.30 11.60 3.75
N HIS A 175 1.75 11.56 2.49
CA HIS A 175 2.43 12.67 1.86
C HIS A 175 1.41 13.57 1.14
N GLU A 176 1.62 14.90 1.16
CA GLU A 176 0.73 15.88 0.55
C GLU A 176 0.47 15.59 -0.93
N GLN A 177 -0.78 15.68 -1.34
CA GLN A 177 -1.14 15.66 -2.74
C GLN A 177 -0.78 17.01 -3.37
N GLN A 178 0.12 16.99 -4.35
CA GLN A 178 0.27 18.15 -5.21
C GLN A 178 -1.01 18.30 -6.04
N VAL A 179 -1.84 19.26 -5.66
CA VAL A 179 -2.92 19.72 -6.52
C VAL A 179 -2.24 20.35 -7.72
N GLY A 180 -2.22 19.64 -8.84
CA GLY A 180 -1.77 20.19 -10.10
C GLY A 180 -2.66 21.38 -10.45
N VAL A 181 -2.05 22.57 -10.56
CA VAL A 181 -2.65 23.80 -11.08
C VAL A 181 -2.78 23.67 -12.59
#